data_aabea61f0d0971ae4b2eb211b9019a18
#
_entry.id   aabea61f0d0971ae4b2eb211b9019a18
#
_cell.length_a   1.000
_cell.length_b   1.000
_cell.length_c   1.000
_cell.angle_alpha   90.00
_cell.angle_beta   90.00
_cell.angle_gamma   90.00
#
_symmetry.space_group_name_H-M   'P 1'
#
loop_
_entity.id
_entity.type
_entity.pdbx_description
1 polymer ?
#
loop_
_entity_poly.entity_id
_entity_poly.type
_entity_poly.pdbx_seq_one_letter_code
_entity_poly.pdbx_strand_id
1 'polypeptide(L)'
;VSADQAPAAPGRPGTPTLDRAAAQRRTVRVLVVTQAVGAVGITIGIATASLLARDISGSDSQAGLAQTFQVLGAAVAAYLLARVMSLRGRRIGLTTGYLLGASGAALAVLAGVVGSMALLLGGALLLGATTAANNGARYAATDLAEPLHRGRALSTVVWATTIGAVAGPNLTGPAAALARGLGLPELTGPFVVGVIGMLLAALVVGTLLRPDPLLLAREVAGVXAXPPTGTSWGRVRRAVVDHPVLGAAVLGLVGSHAAMIAVMVMTPLHMEHGGAELRIIGVVISVHVLGMFAFAPLVGLLADRVGR
;
A
#
# COMPACT_ATOMS: atom_id res chain seq x y z
N VAL A 1 -45.18 29.84 25.37
CA VAL A 1 -45.55 29.57 23.98
C VAL A 1 -44.74 28.37 23.53
N SER A 2 -45.43 27.23 23.44
CA SER A 2 -44.86 25.93 23.11
C SER A 2 -44.52 25.89 21.61
N ALA A 3 -43.22 25.68 21.27
CA ALA A 3 -42.82 25.47 19.88
C ALA A 3 -43.28 24.06 19.45
N ASP A 4 -44.14 24.03 18.47
CA ASP A 4 -44.73 22.84 17.84
C ASP A 4 -43.58 21.98 17.26
N GLN A 5 -43.31 20.81 17.85
CA GLN A 5 -42.39 19.82 17.27
C GLN A 5 -43.12 19.09 16.15
N ALA A 6 -42.83 19.45 14.91
CA ALA A 6 -43.32 18.71 13.75
C ALA A 6 -42.93 17.24 13.88
N PRO A 7 -43.81 16.27 13.68
CA PRO A 7 -43.47 14.86 13.77
C PRO A 7 -42.46 14.47 12.65
N ALA A 8 -41.44 13.73 13.01
CA ALA A 8 -40.44 13.20 12.05
C ALA A 8 -41.18 12.38 10.98
N ALA A 9 -40.91 12.67 9.73
CA ALA A 9 -41.48 11.93 8.60
C ALA A 9 -41.22 10.43 8.75
N PRO A 10 -42.21 9.55 8.57
CA PRO A 10 -41.99 8.11 8.68
C PRO A 10 -40.98 7.65 7.62
N GLY A 11 -39.98 6.95 8.07
CA GLY A 11 -38.93 6.39 7.18
C GLY A 11 -39.59 5.53 6.09
N ARG A 12 -39.08 5.66 4.88
CA ARG A 12 -39.53 4.86 3.73
C ARG A 12 -39.43 3.37 4.06
N PRO A 13 -40.50 2.58 4.03
CA PRO A 13 -40.42 1.15 4.25
C PRO A 13 -39.74 0.48 3.02
N GLY A 14 -38.68 -0.28 3.23
CA GLY A 14 -38.19 -1.22 2.23
C GLY A 14 -36.75 -1.16 1.78
N THR A 15 -35.91 -0.23 2.27
CA THR A 15 -34.48 -0.36 2.06
C THR A 15 -33.89 -1.19 3.22
N PRO A 16 -33.24 -2.33 2.92
CA PRO A 16 -32.49 -3.03 3.96
C PRO A 16 -31.48 -2.03 4.53
N THR A 17 -31.60 -1.70 5.79
CA THR A 17 -30.59 -0.91 6.48
C THR A 17 -29.30 -1.75 6.43
N LEU A 18 -28.46 -1.49 5.41
CA LEU A 18 -27.14 -2.09 5.35
C LEU A 18 -26.47 -1.78 6.68
N ASP A 19 -26.28 -2.83 7.48
CA ASP A 19 -25.58 -2.67 8.76
C ASP A 19 -24.18 -2.13 8.46
N ARG A 20 -24.01 -0.82 8.66
CA ARG A 20 -22.74 -0.12 8.44
C ARG A 20 -21.61 -0.78 9.23
N ALA A 21 -21.90 -1.25 10.44
CA ALA A 21 -20.91 -1.91 11.27
C ALA A 21 -20.49 -3.28 10.68
N ALA A 22 -21.43 -4.04 10.12
CA ALA A 22 -21.12 -5.30 9.45
C ALA A 22 -20.29 -5.05 8.17
N ALA A 23 -20.68 -4.04 7.38
CA ALA A 23 -19.93 -3.64 6.18
C ALA A 23 -18.50 -3.21 6.54
N GLN A 24 -18.35 -2.42 7.60
CA GLN A 24 -17.03 -1.97 8.09
C GLN A 24 -16.16 -3.17 8.53
N ARG A 25 -16.72 -4.09 9.33
CA ARG A 25 -15.99 -5.30 9.77
C ARG A 25 -15.53 -6.13 8.56
N ARG A 26 -16.41 -6.32 7.58
CA ARG A 26 -16.09 -7.04 6.34
C ARG A 26 -14.99 -6.33 5.56
N THR A 27 -15.10 -5.01 5.38
CA THR A 27 -14.11 -4.17 4.69
C THR A 27 -12.73 -4.36 5.33
N VAL A 28 -12.62 -4.21 6.65
CA VAL A 28 -11.34 -4.32 7.36
C VAL A 28 -10.75 -5.73 7.17
N ARG A 29 -11.56 -6.80 7.31
CA ARG A 29 -11.06 -8.19 7.10
C ARG A 29 -10.51 -8.39 5.70
N VAL A 30 -11.24 -7.96 4.67
CA VAL A 30 -10.80 -8.07 3.26
C VAL A 30 -9.48 -7.31 3.07
N LEU A 31 -9.40 -6.08 3.59
CA LEU A 31 -8.20 -5.24 3.46
C LEU A 31 -7.01 -5.82 4.22
N VAL A 32 -7.21 -6.43 5.39
CA VAL A 32 -6.15 -7.12 6.16
C VAL A 32 -5.57 -8.28 5.34
N VAL A 33 -6.45 -9.13 4.78
CA VAL A 33 -6.00 -10.26 3.94
C VAL A 33 -5.24 -9.74 2.71
N THR A 34 -5.81 -8.74 2.05
CA THR A 34 -5.20 -8.14 0.86
C THR A 34 -3.84 -7.51 1.17
N GLN A 35 -3.76 -6.80 2.31
CA GLN A 35 -2.53 -6.13 2.75
C GLN A 35 -1.44 -7.15 3.07
N ALA A 36 -1.80 -8.24 3.76
CA ALA A 36 -0.85 -9.31 4.10
C ALA A 36 -0.28 -9.95 2.83
N VAL A 37 -1.16 -10.34 1.90
CA VAL A 37 -0.76 -10.99 0.63
C VAL A 37 0.03 -10.00 -0.25
N GLY A 38 -0.46 -8.77 -0.39
CA GLY A 38 0.20 -7.72 -1.19
C GLY A 38 1.56 -7.34 -0.63
N ALA A 39 1.70 -7.29 0.71
CA ALA A 39 2.97 -6.94 1.35
C ALA A 39 4.05 -8.02 1.10
N VAL A 40 3.69 -9.30 1.08
CA VAL A 40 4.64 -10.38 0.73
C VAL A 40 5.20 -10.14 -0.68
N GLY A 41 4.31 -9.87 -1.65
CA GLY A 41 4.73 -9.63 -3.04
C GLY A 41 5.66 -8.44 -3.19
N ILE A 42 5.47 -7.38 -2.39
CA ILE A 42 6.34 -6.19 -2.42
C ILE A 42 7.69 -6.48 -1.76
N THR A 43 7.67 -6.98 -0.52
CA THR A 43 8.90 -7.08 0.28
C THR A 43 9.90 -8.09 -0.29
N ILE A 44 9.39 -9.18 -0.87
CA ILE A 44 10.25 -10.18 -1.51
C ILE A 44 10.91 -9.60 -2.78
N GLY A 45 10.19 -8.74 -3.53
CA GLY A 45 10.68 -8.12 -4.75
C GLY A 45 11.69 -6.99 -4.51
N ILE A 46 11.50 -6.19 -3.46
CA ILE A 46 12.38 -5.06 -3.14
C ILE A 46 13.83 -5.52 -2.95
N ALA A 47 14.02 -6.59 -2.15
CA ALA A 47 15.35 -7.11 -1.84
C ALA A 47 16.07 -7.62 -3.10
N THR A 48 15.33 -8.20 -4.05
CA THR A 48 15.91 -8.81 -5.25
C THR A 48 16.03 -7.87 -6.45
N ALA A 49 15.28 -6.76 -6.46
CA ALA A 49 15.28 -5.83 -7.61
C ALA A 49 16.68 -5.24 -7.87
N SER A 50 17.40 -4.87 -6.82
CA SER A 50 18.75 -4.33 -6.93
C SER A 50 19.74 -5.39 -7.40
N LEU A 51 19.59 -6.63 -6.90
CA LEU A 51 20.43 -7.74 -7.32
C LEU A 51 20.22 -8.09 -8.79
N LEU A 52 18.96 -8.13 -9.23
CA LEU A 52 18.61 -8.38 -10.63
C LEU A 52 19.12 -7.25 -11.54
N ALA A 53 19.00 -5.98 -11.09
CA ALA A 53 19.51 -4.83 -11.84
C ALA A 53 21.04 -4.92 -12.02
N ARG A 54 21.75 -5.30 -10.97
CA ARG A 54 23.22 -5.51 -11.02
C ARG A 54 23.57 -6.67 -11.95
N ASP A 55 22.86 -7.78 -11.85
CA ASP A 55 23.09 -8.97 -12.68
C ASP A 55 22.92 -8.66 -14.17
N ILE A 56 21.86 -7.92 -14.52
CA ILE A 56 21.58 -7.54 -15.92
C ILE A 56 22.58 -6.50 -16.45
N SER A 57 22.95 -5.51 -15.63
CA SER A 57 23.77 -4.38 -16.08
C SER A 57 25.27 -4.61 -15.94
N GLY A 58 25.67 -5.57 -15.10
CA GLY A 58 27.09 -5.78 -14.74
C GLY A 58 27.69 -4.64 -13.89
N SER A 59 26.82 -3.78 -13.27
CA SER A 59 27.30 -2.55 -12.62
C SER A 59 26.58 -2.29 -11.29
N ASP A 60 27.33 -2.11 -10.23
CA ASP A 60 26.82 -1.74 -8.91
C ASP A 60 26.14 -0.36 -8.92
N SER A 61 26.62 0.56 -9.75
CA SER A 61 26.05 1.90 -9.84
C SER A 61 24.61 1.90 -10.36
N GLN A 62 24.22 0.87 -11.13
CA GLN A 62 22.88 0.75 -11.70
C GLN A 62 21.92 -0.05 -10.81
N ALA A 63 22.44 -0.70 -9.76
CA ALA A 63 21.62 -1.52 -8.84
C ALA A 63 20.45 -0.75 -8.22
N GLY A 64 20.67 0.54 -7.89
CA GLY A 64 19.66 1.39 -7.28
C GLY A 64 18.57 1.92 -8.23
N LEU A 65 18.76 1.79 -9.56
CA LEU A 65 17.81 2.35 -10.53
C LEU A 65 16.43 1.70 -10.44
N ALA A 66 16.38 0.37 -10.23
CA ALA A 66 15.10 -0.34 -10.08
C ALA A 66 14.28 0.25 -8.92
N GLN A 67 14.92 0.51 -7.77
CA GLN A 67 14.26 1.11 -6.62
C GLN A 67 13.78 2.54 -6.93
N THR A 68 14.62 3.32 -7.60
CA THR A 68 14.26 4.69 -7.99
C THR A 68 13.02 4.69 -8.88
N PHE A 69 12.99 3.84 -9.90
CA PHE A 69 11.84 3.74 -10.82
C PHE A 69 10.59 3.26 -10.10
N GLN A 70 10.73 2.33 -9.13
CA GLN A 70 9.60 1.87 -8.32
C GLN A 70 9.00 3.01 -7.48
N VAL A 71 9.84 3.84 -6.85
CA VAL A 71 9.38 5.00 -6.05
C VAL A 71 8.70 6.04 -6.95
N LEU A 72 9.28 6.33 -8.13
CA LEU A 72 8.65 7.23 -9.11
C LEU A 72 7.30 6.68 -9.57
N GLY A 73 7.25 5.39 -9.86
CA GLY A 73 6.01 4.69 -10.22
C GLY A 73 4.96 4.79 -9.12
N ALA A 74 5.38 4.61 -7.86
CA ALA A 74 4.47 4.73 -6.71
C ALA A 74 3.89 6.15 -6.61
N ALA A 75 4.70 7.17 -6.84
CA ALA A 75 4.25 8.58 -6.80
C ALA A 75 3.21 8.85 -7.90
N VAL A 76 3.50 8.44 -9.14
CA VAL A 76 2.57 8.59 -10.28
C VAL A 76 1.28 7.80 -10.03
N ALA A 77 1.44 6.53 -9.63
CA ALA A 77 0.31 5.64 -9.37
C ALA A 77 -0.56 6.16 -8.21
N ALA A 78 0.04 6.73 -7.17
CA ALA A 78 -0.71 7.29 -6.04
C ALA A 78 -1.69 8.37 -6.51
N TYR A 79 -1.25 9.25 -7.39
CA TYR A 79 -2.09 10.29 -7.97
C TYR A 79 -3.20 9.71 -8.85
N LEU A 80 -2.83 8.83 -9.79
CA LEU A 80 -3.78 8.24 -10.74
C LEU A 80 -4.82 7.34 -10.04
N LEU A 81 -4.35 6.47 -9.15
CA LEU A 81 -5.24 5.55 -8.41
C LEU A 81 -6.15 6.31 -7.44
N ALA A 82 -5.66 7.38 -6.80
CA ALA A 82 -6.52 8.23 -5.96
C ALA A 82 -7.68 8.82 -6.79
N ARG A 83 -7.39 9.25 -8.02
CA ARG A 83 -8.41 9.77 -8.94
C ARG A 83 -9.40 8.66 -9.34
N VAL A 84 -8.90 7.47 -9.70
CA VAL A 84 -9.77 6.31 -10.03
C VAL A 84 -10.64 5.95 -8.82
N MET A 85 -10.05 5.89 -7.62
CA MET A 85 -10.78 5.58 -6.37
C MET A 85 -11.85 6.61 -6.08
N SER A 86 -11.57 7.90 -6.31
CA SER A 86 -12.54 8.97 -6.04
C SER A 86 -13.73 8.93 -7.00
N LEU A 87 -13.53 8.46 -8.25
CA LEU A 87 -14.57 8.41 -9.27
C LEU A 87 -15.34 7.08 -9.28
N ARG A 88 -14.62 5.97 -9.11
CA ARG A 88 -15.16 4.61 -9.31
C ARG A 88 -15.19 3.74 -8.06
N GLY A 89 -14.75 4.29 -6.92
CA GLY A 89 -14.72 3.57 -5.64
C GLY A 89 -13.39 2.91 -5.36
N ARG A 90 -13.23 2.47 -4.11
CA ARG A 90 -11.98 1.85 -3.61
C ARG A 90 -11.69 0.52 -4.30
N ARG A 91 -12.73 -0.29 -4.48
CA ARG A 91 -12.60 -1.62 -5.08
C ARG A 91 -11.89 -1.57 -6.44
N ILE A 92 -12.38 -0.72 -7.35
CA ILE A 92 -11.81 -0.60 -8.71
C ILE A 92 -10.38 -0.07 -8.63
N GLY A 93 -10.14 0.99 -7.86
CA GLY A 93 -8.79 1.56 -7.77
C GLY A 93 -7.75 0.60 -7.18
N LEU A 94 -8.11 -0.11 -6.11
CA LEU A 94 -7.21 -1.08 -5.48
C LEU A 94 -6.93 -2.27 -6.42
N THR A 95 -7.97 -2.81 -7.05
CA THR A 95 -7.83 -3.91 -8.03
C THR A 95 -6.90 -3.48 -9.18
N THR A 96 -7.11 -2.29 -9.73
CA THR A 96 -6.25 -1.74 -10.80
C THR A 96 -4.79 -1.64 -10.33
N GLY A 97 -4.56 -1.14 -9.12
CA GLY A 97 -3.20 -0.99 -8.58
C GLY A 97 -2.48 -2.34 -8.43
N TYR A 98 -3.18 -3.37 -7.93
CA TYR A 98 -2.60 -4.71 -7.83
C TYR A 98 -2.38 -5.37 -9.19
N LEU A 99 -3.27 -5.18 -10.15
CA LEU A 99 -3.10 -5.70 -11.53
C LEU A 99 -1.90 -5.04 -12.23
N LEU A 100 -1.75 -3.71 -12.09
CA LEU A 100 -0.58 -3.00 -12.60
C LEU A 100 0.71 -3.52 -11.95
N GLY A 101 0.68 -3.74 -10.64
CA GLY A 101 1.81 -4.32 -9.93
C GLY A 101 2.16 -5.73 -10.41
N ALA A 102 1.14 -6.58 -10.60
CA ALA A 102 1.33 -7.94 -11.14
C ALA A 102 1.97 -7.89 -12.53
N SER A 103 1.50 -6.97 -13.38
CA SER A 103 2.10 -6.76 -14.72
C SER A 103 3.56 -6.30 -14.58
N GLY A 104 3.85 -5.42 -13.62
CA GLY A 104 5.22 -4.97 -13.32
C GLY A 104 6.13 -6.11 -12.89
N ALA A 105 5.63 -6.98 -11.99
CA ALA A 105 6.39 -8.16 -11.54
C ALA A 105 6.63 -9.13 -12.71
N ALA A 106 5.62 -9.34 -13.58
CA ALA A 106 5.77 -10.18 -14.77
C ALA A 106 6.83 -9.61 -15.72
N LEU A 107 6.86 -8.28 -15.90
CA LEU A 107 7.89 -7.62 -16.70
C LEU A 107 9.29 -7.80 -16.08
N ALA A 108 9.38 -7.78 -14.73
CA ALA A 108 10.66 -8.03 -14.05
C ALA A 108 11.13 -9.49 -14.26
N VAL A 109 10.21 -10.46 -14.27
CA VAL A 109 10.52 -11.85 -14.64
C VAL A 109 11.07 -11.89 -16.06
N LEU A 110 10.33 -11.30 -17.01
CA LEU A 110 10.75 -11.24 -18.41
C LEU A 110 12.12 -10.56 -18.56
N ALA A 111 12.34 -9.46 -17.81
CA ALA A 111 13.62 -8.73 -17.81
C ALA A 111 14.79 -9.64 -17.42
N GLY A 112 14.59 -10.47 -16.40
CA GLY A 112 15.63 -11.44 -15.97
C GLY A 112 15.89 -12.54 -17.00
N VAL A 113 14.84 -12.97 -17.72
CA VAL A 113 14.98 -13.99 -18.77
C VAL A 113 15.72 -13.44 -20.01
N VAL A 114 15.38 -12.20 -20.42
CA VAL A 114 15.89 -11.59 -21.66
C VAL A 114 17.19 -10.78 -21.40
N GLY A 115 17.51 -10.48 -20.14
CA GLY A 115 18.66 -9.65 -19.78
C GLY A 115 18.45 -8.17 -20.13
N SER A 116 17.22 -7.66 -19.96
CA SER A 116 16.89 -6.29 -20.41
C SER A 116 16.65 -5.34 -19.23
N MET A 117 17.54 -4.38 -19.04
CA MET A 117 17.42 -3.33 -18.05
C MET A 117 16.17 -2.46 -18.27
N ALA A 118 15.85 -2.16 -19.54
CA ALA A 118 14.67 -1.34 -19.87
C ALA A 118 13.37 -2.02 -19.40
N LEU A 119 13.26 -3.35 -19.59
CA LEU A 119 12.10 -4.11 -19.12
C LEU A 119 12.04 -4.12 -17.58
N LEU A 120 13.20 -4.24 -16.93
CA LEU A 120 13.27 -4.20 -15.46
C LEU A 120 12.80 -2.84 -14.91
N LEU A 121 13.27 -1.74 -15.49
CA LEU A 121 12.87 -0.39 -15.05
C LEU A 121 11.39 -0.12 -15.34
N GLY A 122 10.87 -0.56 -16.47
CA GLY A 122 9.44 -0.50 -16.79
C GLY A 122 8.61 -1.32 -15.80
N GLY A 123 9.07 -2.53 -15.50
CA GLY A 123 8.46 -3.40 -14.48
C GLY A 123 8.47 -2.75 -13.09
N ALA A 124 9.61 -2.19 -12.69
CA ALA A 124 9.75 -1.49 -11.41
C ALA A 124 8.78 -0.31 -11.29
N LEU A 125 8.65 0.48 -12.38
CA LEU A 125 7.69 1.59 -12.42
C LEU A 125 6.26 1.10 -12.15
N LEU A 126 5.84 0.02 -12.80
CA LEU A 126 4.50 -0.55 -12.60
C LEU A 126 4.34 -1.18 -11.21
N LEU A 127 5.41 -1.80 -10.67
CA LEU A 127 5.41 -2.33 -9.30
C LEU A 127 5.09 -1.26 -8.27
N GLY A 128 5.47 -0.01 -8.53
CA GLY A 128 5.11 1.14 -7.70
C GLY A 128 3.61 1.27 -7.47
N ALA A 129 2.78 0.83 -8.44
CA ALA A 129 1.32 0.88 -8.29
C ALA A 129 0.82 0.00 -7.12
N THR A 130 1.51 -1.10 -6.81
CA THR A 130 1.15 -1.93 -5.64
C THR A 130 1.38 -1.16 -4.34
N THR A 131 2.48 -0.40 -4.25
CA THR A 131 2.75 0.45 -3.08
C THR A 131 1.63 1.49 -2.90
N ALA A 132 1.22 2.13 -4.01
CA ALA A 132 0.12 3.10 -3.99
C ALA A 132 -1.21 2.43 -3.59
N ALA A 133 -1.49 1.22 -4.09
CA ALA A 133 -2.68 0.45 -3.72
C ALA A 133 -2.67 0.09 -2.23
N ASN A 134 -1.54 -0.40 -1.70
CA ASN A 134 -1.40 -0.73 -0.27
C ASN A 134 -1.67 0.49 0.61
N ASN A 135 -1.15 1.66 0.22
CA ASN A 135 -1.45 2.90 0.95
C ASN A 135 -2.93 3.26 0.83
N GLY A 136 -3.53 3.11 -0.35
CA GLY A 136 -4.96 3.31 -0.58
C GLY A 136 -5.84 2.41 0.28
N ALA A 137 -5.43 1.14 0.48
CA ALA A 137 -6.15 0.17 1.30
C ALA A 137 -6.23 0.62 2.78
N ARG A 138 -5.15 1.23 3.30
CA ARG A 138 -5.13 1.77 4.67
C ARG A 138 -6.21 2.84 4.85
N TYR A 139 -6.36 3.74 3.87
CA TYR A 139 -7.40 4.79 3.92
C TYR A 139 -8.80 4.21 3.69
N ALA A 140 -8.95 3.21 2.80
CA ALA A 140 -10.22 2.53 2.58
C ALA A 140 -10.78 1.91 3.87
N ALA A 141 -9.90 1.47 4.79
CA ALA A 141 -10.28 0.94 6.09
C ALA A 141 -11.00 1.97 6.97
N THR A 142 -10.82 3.27 6.70
CA THR A 142 -11.41 4.35 7.52
C THR A 142 -12.68 4.93 6.91
N ASP A 143 -13.04 4.57 5.68
CA ASP A 143 -14.17 5.20 4.95
C ASP A 143 -15.51 5.02 5.68
N LEU A 144 -15.75 3.83 6.26
CA LEU A 144 -16.99 3.52 6.99
C LEU A 144 -16.80 3.57 8.51
N ALA A 145 -15.57 3.79 8.99
CA ALA A 145 -15.28 3.79 10.42
C ALA A 145 -15.85 5.05 11.10
N GLU A 146 -16.38 4.86 12.28
CA GLU A 146 -16.76 5.98 13.15
C GLU A 146 -15.54 6.84 13.48
N PRO A 147 -15.69 8.15 13.63
CA PRO A 147 -14.56 9.05 13.90
C PRO A 147 -13.64 8.57 15.03
N LEU A 148 -14.22 8.04 16.12
CA LEU A 148 -13.48 7.55 17.28
C LEU A 148 -12.74 6.22 17.07
N HIS A 149 -13.00 5.53 15.96
CA HIS A 149 -12.40 4.21 15.65
C HIS A 149 -11.57 4.20 14.37
N ARG A 150 -11.32 5.37 13.77
CA ARG A 150 -10.57 5.47 12.50
C ARG A 150 -9.10 5.06 12.68
N GLY A 151 -8.48 5.46 13.80
CA GLY A 151 -7.09 5.10 14.10
C GLY A 151 -6.93 3.58 14.20
N ARG A 152 -7.84 2.94 14.93
CA ARG A 152 -7.85 1.48 15.10
C ARG A 152 -8.07 0.76 13.75
N ALA A 153 -9.02 1.23 12.94
CA ALA A 153 -9.29 0.60 11.63
C ALA A 153 -8.07 0.68 10.70
N LEU A 154 -7.45 1.86 10.61
CA LEU A 154 -6.25 2.09 9.80
C LEU A 154 -5.09 1.22 10.29
N SER A 155 -4.80 1.25 11.59
CA SER A 155 -3.66 0.56 12.18
C SER A 155 -3.79 -0.97 12.08
N THR A 156 -5.01 -1.51 12.11
CA THR A 156 -5.25 -2.95 11.92
C THR A 156 -4.81 -3.39 10.52
N VAL A 157 -5.12 -2.58 9.50
CA VAL A 157 -4.69 -2.87 8.12
C VAL A 157 -3.18 -2.67 7.96
N VAL A 158 -2.63 -1.61 8.58
CA VAL A 158 -1.18 -1.37 8.59
C VAL A 158 -0.44 -2.54 9.24
N TRP A 159 -0.96 -3.06 10.36
CA TRP A 159 -0.37 -4.20 11.07
C TRP A 159 -0.22 -5.44 10.16
N ALA A 160 -1.15 -5.65 9.25
CA ALA A 160 -1.09 -6.78 8.31
C ALA A 160 0.19 -6.73 7.43
N THR A 161 0.80 -5.56 7.24
CA THR A 161 2.08 -5.41 6.53
C THR A 161 3.21 -6.18 7.25
N THR A 162 3.09 -6.35 8.59
CA THR A 162 4.04 -7.12 9.39
C THR A 162 4.20 -8.55 8.84
N ILE A 163 3.11 -9.14 8.36
CA ILE A 163 3.13 -10.49 7.77
C ILE A 163 4.07 -10.53 6.56
N GLY A 164 3.94 -9.54 5.67
CA GLY A 164 4.82 -9.42 4.51
C GLY A 164 6.28 -9.16 4.89
N ALA A 165 6.49 -8.29 5.89
CA ALA A 165 7.82 -7.95 6.37
C ALA A 165 8.57 -9.17 6.92
N VAL A 166 7.84 -10.07 7.60
CA VAL A 166 8.42 -11.30 8.14
C VAL A 166 8.51 -12.39 7.07
N ALA A 167 7.45 -12.59 6.29
CA ALA A 167 7.39 -13.65 5.29
C ALA A 167 8.32 -13.40 4.09
N GLY A 168 8.44 -12.14 3.65
CA GLY A 168 9.20 -11.79 2.43
C GLY A 168 10.62 -12.35 2.41
N PRO A 169 11.48 -11.96 3.35
CA PRO A 169 12.86 -12.48 3.38
C PRO A 169 12.93 -14.01 3.47
N ASN A 170 11.99 -14.62 4.22
CA ASN A 170 11.96 -16.09 4.39
C ASN A 170 11.51 -16.83 3.12
N LEU A 171 10.81 -16.16 2.23
CA LEU A 171 10.33 -16.74 0.97
C LEU A 171 11.36 -16.62 -0.18
N THR A 172 12.45 -15.88 0.00
CA THR A 172 13.45 -15.67 -1.07
C THR A 172 14.04 -16.98 -1.57
N GLY A 173 14.47 -17.87 -0.64
CA GLY A 173 15.02 -19.19 -0.98
C GLY A 173 13.99 -20.07 -1.71
N PRO A 174 12.82 -20.33 -1.13
CA PRO A 174 11.75 -21.06 -1.82
C PRO A 174 11.38 -20.48 -3.19
N ALA A 175 11.36 -19.14 -3.31
CA ALA A 175 11.04 -18.47 -4.58
C ALA A 175 12.14 -18.75 -5.64
N ALA A 176 13.42 -18.71 -5.24
CA ALA A 176 14.54 -19.07 -6.13
C ALA A 176 14.43 -20.53 -6.60
N ALA A 177 14.08 -21.43 -5.67
CA ALA A 177 13.86 -22.86 -6.00
C ALA A 177 12.70 -23.04 -6.99
N LEU A 178 11.61 -22.27 -6.79
CA LEU A 178 10.48 -22.27 -7.72
C LEU A 178 10.93 -21.83 -9.13
N ALA A 179 11.69 -20.73 -9.22
CA ALA A 179 12.20 -20.24 -10.51
C ALA A 179 13.03 -21.32 -11.22
N ARG A 180 13.97 -21.98 -10.50
CA ARG A 180 14.77 -23.08 -11.06
C ARG A 180 13.88 -24.19 -11.59
N GLY A 181 12.85 -24.59 -10.84
CA GLY A 181 11.90 -25.61 -11.25
C GLY A 181 11.11 -25.25 -12.51
N LEU A 182 10.95 -23.95 -12.79
CA LEU A 182 10.30 -23.44 -13.97
C LEU A 182 11.27 -23.16 -15.14
N GLY A 183 12.56 -23.42 -14.97
CA GLY A 183 13.60 -23.12 -15.96
C GLY A 183 13.89 -21.61 -16.08
N LEU A 184 13.63 -20.84 -15.02
CA LEU A 184 13.84 -19.39 -14.99
C LEU A 184 15.06 -19.02 -14.15
N PRO A 185 15.71 -17.88 -14.42
CA PRO A 185 16.81 -17.41 -13.56
C PRO A 185 16.35 -17.26 -12.09
N GLU A 186 17.21 -17.65 -11.16
CA GLU A 186 16.88 -17.68 -9.72
C GLU A 186 16.39 -16.34 -9.18
N LEU A 187 17.02 -15.24 -9.64
CA LEU A 187 16.68 -13.88 -9.19
C LEU A 187 15.29 -13.43 -9.64
N THR A 188 14.66 -14.15 -10.60
CA THR A 188 13.28 -13.85 -11.01
C THR A 188 12.23 -14.49 -10.09
N GLY A 189 12.63 -15.49 -9.28
CA GLY A 189 11.70 -16.21 -8.39
C GLY A 189 10.86 -15.33 -7.49
N PRO A 190 11.46 -14.38 -6.78
CA PRO A 190 10.72 -13.41 -5.96
C PRO A 190 9.65 -12.66 -6.73
N PHE A 191 9.90 -12.33 -8.00
CA PHE A 191 8.92 -11.63 -8.85
C PHE A 191 7.79 -12.58 -9.29
N VAL A 192 8.08 -13.86 -9.52
CA VAL A 192 7.03 -14.89 -9.79
C VAL A 192 6.08 -14.97 -8.60
N VAL A 193 6.62 -15.07 -7.39
CA VAL A 193 5.80 -15.06 -6.15
C VAL A 193 5.03 -13.74 -6.04
N GLY A 194 5.68 -12.63 -6.41
CA GLY A 194 5.05 -11.30 -6.46
C GLY A 194 3.85 -11.26 -7.39
N VAL A 195 3.96 -11.81 -8.61
CA VAL A 195 2.84 -11.90 -9.58
C VAL A 195 1.67 -12.63 -8.92
N ILE A 196 1.93 -13.81 -8.35
CA ILE A 196 0.89 -14.64 -7.72
C ILE A 196 0.22 -13.85 -6.58
N GLY A 197 1.01 -13.27 -5.68
CA GLY A 197 0.50 -12.50 -4.53
C GLY A 197 -0.35 -11.32 -4.96
N MET A 198 0.10 -10.56 -5.97
CA MET A 198 -0.63 -9.39 -6.45
C MET A 198 -1.91 -9.77 -7.19
N LEU A 199 -1.91 -10.87 -7.97
CA LEU A 199 -3.12 -11.38 -8.62
C LEU A 199 -4.12 -11.86 -7.56
N LEU A 200 -3.66 -12.54 -6.50
CA LEU A 200 -4.52 -12.97 -5.39
C LEU A 200 -5.10 -11.75 -4.67
N ALA A 201 -4.28 -10.72 -4.41
CA ALA A 201 -4.74 -9.47 -3.80
C ALA A 201 -5.80 -8.78 -4.67
N ALA A 202 -5.57 -8.72 -5.99
CA ALA A 202 -6.52 -8.15 -6.96
C ALA A 202 -7.84 -8.94 -6.95
N LEU A 203 -7.76 -10.28 -6.93
CA LEU A 203 -8.92 -11.17 -6.88
C LEU A 203 -9.72 -10.96 -5.59
N VAL A 204 -9.04 -10.97 -4.43
CA VAL A 204 -9.68 -10.78 -3.12
C VAL A 204 -10.41 -9.44 -3.06
N VAL A 205 -9.75 -8.35 -3.45
CA VAL A 205 -10.38 -7.02 -3.47
C VAL A 205 -11.52 -6.98 -4.49
N GLY A 206 -11.27 -7.43 -5.72
CA GLY A 206 -12.22 -7.36 -6.82
C GLY A 206 -13.52 -8.12 -6.55
N THR A 207 -13.42 -9.24 -5.83
CA THR A 207 -14.59 -10.08 -5.53
C THR A 207 -15.22 -9.81 -4.17
N LEU A 208 -14.41 -9.65 -3.11
CA LEU A 208 -14.88 -9.63 -1.73
C LEU A 208 -15.10 -8.22 -1.16
N LEU A 209 -14.50 -7.17 -1.75
CA LEU A 209 -14.70 -5.78 -1.27
C LEU A 209 -16.03 -5.23 -1.79
N ARG A 210 -17.10 -5.81 -1.28
CA ARG A 210 -18.50 -5.44 -1.61
C ARG A 210 -19.32 -5.39 -0.33
N PRO A 211 -20.11 -4.34 -0.12
CA PRO A 211 -20.18 -3.12 -0.94
C PRO A 211 -18.87 -2.30 -0.90
N ASP A 212 -18.67 -1.43 -1.88
CA ASP A 212 -17.50 -0.54 -1.91
C ASP A 212 -17.56 0.44 -0.74
N PRO A 213 -16.53 0.49 0.13
CA PRO A 213 -16.61 1.31 1.34
C PRO A 213 -16.77 2.81 1.07
N LEU A 214 -16.10 3.35 0.04
CA LEU A 214 -16.21 4.78 -0.28
C LEU A 214 -17.58 5.14 -0.85
N LEU A 215 -18.11 4.30 -1.76
CA LEU A 215 -19.41 4.57 -2.37
C LEU A 215 -20.52 4.43 -1.32
N LEU A 216 -20.45 3.42 -0.46
CA LEU A 216 -21.42 3.25 0.63
C LEU A 216 -21.32 4.42 1.63
N ALA A 217 -20.11 4.87 1.98
CA ALA A 217 -19.94 6.02 2.88
C ALA A 217 -20.58 7.28 2.31
N ARG A 218 -20.46 7.51 1.00
CA ARG A 218 -21.09 8.65 0.32
C ARG A 218 -22.61 8.53 0.31
N GLU A 219 -23.11 7.34 0.03
CA GLU A 219 -24.55 7.07 0.04
C GLU A 219 -25.16 7.37 1.42
N VAL A 220 -24.53 6.87 2.48
CA VAL A 220 -24.97 7.11 3.87
C VAL A 220 -24.87 8.59 4.25
N ALA A 221 -23.87 9.30 3.74
CA ALA A 221 -23.68 10.74 4.01
C ALA A 221 -24.60 11.64 3.14
N GLY A 222 -25.33 11.09 2.17
CA GLY A 222 -26.16 11.85 1.22
C GLY A 222 -25.33 12.74 0.30
N VAL A 223 -24.08 12.40 0.05
CA VAL A 223 -23.16 13.24 -0.74
C VAL A 223 -22.98 12.71 -2.17
N UNK A 224 -23.41 13.28 -3.01
CA UNK A 224 -23.22 13.01 -4.25
C UNK A 224 -21.91 13.30 -4.61
N ALA A 225 -21.57 12.50 -5.38
CA ALA A 225 -20.22 12.65 -5.85
C ALA A 225 -20.03 13.79 -6.88
N UNK A 226 -20.02 14.82 -6.43
CA UNK A 226 -19.86 15.75 -7.18
C UNK A 226 -18.59 15.75 -7.59
N PRO A 227 -18.37 15.78 -8.82
CA PRO A 227 -17.01 15.83 -9.30
C PRO A 227 -16.27 17.05 -8.73
N PRO A 228 -15.07 16.85 -8.25
CA PRO A 228 -14.32 17.96 -7.65
C PRO A 228 -14.02 19.03 -8.72
N THR A 229 -14.33 20.28 -8.40
CA THR A 229 -14.08 21.42 -9.29
C THR A 229 -12.60 21.89 -9.21
N GLY A 230 -12.08 22.39 -10.33
CA GLY A 230 -10.73 22.94 -10.41
C GLY A 230 -9.64 21.86 -10.56
N THR A 231 -8.41 22.31 -10.79
CA THR A 231 -7.25 21.43 -10.93
C THR A 231 -6.87 20.82 -9.57
N SER A 232 -6.32 19.60 -9.58
CA SER A 232 -5.87 18.92 -8.36
C SER A 232 -4.84 19.77 -7.59
N TRP A 233 -3.86 20.34 -8.28
CA TRP A 233 -2.83 21.17 -7.66
C TRP A 233 -3.39 22.46 -7.09
N GLY A 234 -4.35 23.09 -7.79
CA GLY A 234 -5.05 24.27 -7.29
C GLY A 234 -5.79 23.99 -5.98
N ARG A 235 -6.45 22.84 -5.90
CA ARG A 235 -7.14 22.42 -4.67
C ARG A 235 -6.16 22.15 -3.52
N VAL A 236 -5.05 21.46 -3.80
CA VAL A 236 -4.02 21.17 -2.78
C VAL A 236 -3.44 22.49 -2.25
N ARG A 237 -3.02 23.40 -3.16
CA ARG A 237 -2.47 24.69 -2.76
C ARG A 237 -3.46 25.46 -1.90
N ARG A 238 -4.71 25.54 -2.34
CA ARG A 238 -5.77 26.25 -1.59
C ARG A 238 -5.96 25.62 -0.21
N ALA A 239 -6.08 24.27 -0.13
CA ALA A 239 -6.25 23.58 1.14
C ALA A 239 -5.11 23.86 2.13
N VAL A 240 -3.87 23.89 1.63
CA VAL A 240 -2.69 24.17 2.48
C VAL A 240 -2.68 25.62 2.94
N VAL A 241 -3.05 26.56 2.05
CA VAL A 241 -3.11 28.00 2.39
C VAL A 241 -4.23 28.27 3.41
N ASP A 242 -5.42 27.66 3.18
CA ASP A 242 -6.59 27.88 4.04
C ASP A 242 -6.46 27.18 5.40
N HIS A 243 -5.64 26.12 5.47
CA HIS A 243 -5.44 25.32 6.69
C HIS A 243 -3.94 25.10 6.95
N PRO A 244 -3.25 26.06 7.61
CA PRO A 244 -1.80 25.92 7.87
C PRO A 244 -1.40 24.64 8.61
N VAL A 245 -2.29 24.10 9.47
CA VAL A 245 -2.07 22.84 10.16
C VAL A 245 -1.86 21.68 9.17
N LEU A 246 -2.56 21.72 8.01
CA LEU A 246 -2.38 20.71 6.97
C LEU A 246 -0.97 20.77 6.38
N GLY A 247 -0.47 21.99 6.13
CA GLY A 247 0.91 22.19 5.66
C GLY A 247 1.94 21.66 6.66
N ALA A 248 1.77 22.00 7.94
CA ALA A 248 2.64 21.52 9.01
C ALA A 248 2.62 20.00 9.11
N ALA A 249 1.43 19.37 8.99
CA ALA A 249 1.29 17.92 9.02
C ALA A 249 2.03 17.26 7.85
N VAL A 250 1.90 17.83 6.64
CA VAL A 250 2.60 17.31 5.44
C VAL A 250 4.12 17.41 5.65
N LEU A 251 4.62 18.57 6.12
CA LEU A 251 6.05 18.75 6.38
C LEU A 251 6.56 17.78 7.45
N GLY A 252 5.79 17.59 8.51
CA GLY A 252 6.13 16.63 9.57
C GLY A 252 6.23 15.20 9.03
N LEU A 253 5.26 14.77 8.22
CA LEU A 253 5.26 13.44 7.60
C LEU A 253 6.45 13.27 6.65
N VAL A 254 6.72 14.26 5.80
CA VAL A 254 7.85 14.22 4.86
C VAL A 254 9.17 14.16 5.62
N GLY A 255 9.36 15.04 6.62
CA GLY A 255 10.59 15.07 7.42
C GLY A 255 10.82 13.78 8.19
N SER A 256 9.78 13.28 8.86
CA SER A 256 9.86 12.02 9.61
C SER A 256 10.20 10.85 8.69
N HIS A 257 9.54 10.76 7.52
CA HIS A 257 9.78 9.68 6.56
C HIS A 257 11.19 9.78 5.95
N ALA A 258 11.64 11.00 5.61
CA ALA A 258 12.99 11.23 5.07
C ALA A 258 14.07 10.80 6.09
N ALA A 259 13.90 11.18 7.36
CA ALA A 259 14.82 10.78 8.43
C ALA A 259 14.85 9.25 8.59
N MET A 260 13.68 8.61 8.58
CA MET A 260 13.56 7.15 8.68
C MET A 260 14.29 6.46 7.51
N ILE A 261 14.06 6.92 6.28
CA ILE A 261 14.69 6.35 5.08
C ILE A 261 16.23 6.55 5.13
N ALA A 262 16.70 7.74 5.56
CA ALA A 262 18.12 8.02 5.66
C ALA A 262 18.81 7.05 6.60
N VAL A 263 18.24 6.81 7.78
CA VAL A 263 18.76 5.84 8.76
C VAL A 263 18.70 4.42 8.19
N MET A 264 17.56 4.04 7.62
CA MET A 264 17.33 2.68 7.10
C MET A 264 18.30 2.32 5.97
N VAL A 265 18.62 3.30 5.09
CA VAL A 265 19.56 3.07 3.97
C VAL A 265 20.99 3.01 4.46
N MET A 266 21.36 3.87 5.42
CA MET A 266 22.74 3.94 5.92
C MET A 266 23.11 2.80 6.86
N THR A 267 22.14 2.22 7.58
CA THR A 267 22.40 1.18 8.57
C THR A 267 23.06 -0.07 7.95
N PRO A 268 22.52 -0.69 6.87
CA PRO A 268 23.18 -1.84 6.25
C PRO A 268 24.60 -1.53 5.76
N LEU A 269 24.77 -0.37 5.13
CA LEU A 269 26.06 0.06 4.60
C LEU A 269 27.09 0.23 5.72
N HIS A 270 26.71 0.87 6.81
CA HIS A 270 27.56 1.04 7.98
C HIS A 270 27.94 -0.31 8.60
N MET A 271 26.99 -1.22 8.70
CA MET A 271 27.23 -2.57 9.24
C MET A 271 28.18 -3.38 8.35
N GLU A 272 28.01 -3.29 7.02
CA GLU A 272 28.88 -3.95 6.04
C GLU A 272 30.32 -3.42 6.16
N HIS A 273 30.51 -2.10 6.26
CA HIS A 273 31.82 -1.49 6.46
C HIS A 273 32.44 -1.94 7.79
N GLY A 274 31.63 -2.24 8.80
CA GLY A 274 32.06 -2.79 10.09
C GLY A 274 32.33 -4.30 10.07
N GLY A 275 32.21 -4.95 8.89
CA GLY A 275 32.48 -6.39 8.73
C GLY A 275 31.32 -7.30 9.15
N ALA A 276 30.13 -6.78 9.34
CA ALA A 276 28.98 -7.59 9.73
C ALA A 276 28.54 -8.51 8.57
N GLU A 277 28.25 -9.77 8.89
CA GLU A 277 27.72 -10.72 7.92
C GLU A 277 26.34 -10.30 7.40
N LEU A 278 26.05 -10.60 6.14
CA LEU A 278 24.75 -10.31 5.49
C LEU A 278 23.56 -10.84 6.30
N ARG A 279 23.73 -11.98 6.96
CA ARG A 279 22.69 -12.58 7.80
C ARG A 279 22.34 -11.66 8.98
N ILE A 280 23.34 -11.07 9.62
CA ILE A 280 23.16 -10.16 10.76
C ILE A 280 22.47 -8.88 10.29
N ILE A 281 22.91 -8.34 9.14
CA ILE A 281 22.31 -7.17 8.52
C ILE A 281 20.81 -7.44 8.24
N GLY A 282 20.51 -8.61 7.67
CA GLY A 282 19.13 -9.03 7.39
C GLY A 282 18.26 -9.09 8.66
N VAL A 283 18.79 -9.63 9.75
CA VAL A 283 18.08 -9.71 11.03
C VAL A 283 17.80 -8.30 11.57
N VAL A 284 18.80 -7.41 11.54
CA VAL A 284 18.63 -6.02 12.03
C VAL A 284 17.54 -5.30 11.24
N ILE A 285 17.56 -5.42 9.90
CA ILE A 285 16.53 -4.80 9.05
C ILE A 285 15.16 -5.42 9.34
N SER A 286 15.07 -6.74 9.51
CA SER A 286 13.82 -7.43 9.83
C SER A 286 13.22 -6.94 11.16
N VAL A 287 14.08 -6.80 12.20
CA VAL A 287 13.65 -6.28 13.51
C VAL A 287 13.20 -4.83 13.38
N HIS A 288 13.91 -4.01 12.61
CA HIS A 288 13.51 -2.61 12.34
C HIS A 288 12.13 -2.56 11.69
N VAL A 289 11.92 -3.31 10.61
CA VAL A 289 10.65 -3.33 9.86
C VAL A 289 9.52 -3.91 10.74
N LEU A 290 9.83 -4.94 11.54
CA LEU A 290 8.88 -5.48 12.51
C LEU A 290 8.45 -4.37 13.49
N GLY A 291 9.41 -3.60 14.03
CA GLY A 291 9.13 -2.47 14.93
C GLY A 291 8.23 -1.41 14.30
N MET A 292 8.40 -1.14 13.01
CA MET A 292 7.57 -0.16 12.28
C MET A 292 6.08 -0.54 12.26
N PHE A 293 5.76 -1.81 12.16
CA PHE A 293 4.39 -2.27 11.89
C PHE A 293 3.75 -3.05 13.04
N ALA A 294 4.52 -3.76 13.86
CA ALA A 294 3.99 -4.63 14.91
C ALA A 294 3.16 -3.86 15.94
N PHE A 295 3.60 -2.65 16.28
CA PHE A 295 2.95 -1.80 17.28
C PHE A 295 1.86 -0.90 16.71
N ALA A 296 1.57 -0.98 15.41
CA ALA A 296 0.57 -0.13 14.75
C ALA A 296 -0.80 -0.15 15.45
N PRO A 297 -1.35 -1.33 15.89
CA PRO A 297 -2.65 -1.32 16.57
C PRO A 297 -2.64 -0.55 17.89
N LEU A 298 -1.54 -0.60 18.64
CA LEU A 298 -1.39 0.15 19.90
C LEU A 298 -1.39 1.66 19.61
N VAL A 299 -0.61 2.08 18.63
CA VAL A 299 -0.54 3.49 18.19
C VAL A 299 -1.92 3.97 17.71
N GLY A 300 -2.63 3.13 16.94
CA GLY A 300 -3.99 3.46 16.47
C GLY A 300 -4.98 3.63 17.62
N LEU A 301 -4.90 2.77 18.63
CA LEU A 301 -5.74 2.86 19.82
C LEU A 301 -5.43 4.14 20.61
N LEU A 302 -4.15 4.47 20.78
CA LEU A 302 -3.72 5.70 21.47
C LEU A 302 -4.21 6.94 20.71
N ALA A 303 -4.06 6.95 19.38
CA ALA A 303 -4.54 8.06 18.53
C ALA A 303 -6.05 8.28 18.66
N ASP A 304 -6.82 7.20 18.81
CA ASP A 304 -8.27 7.29 18.98
C ASP A 304 -8.67 7.77 20.38
N ARG A 305 -7.83 7.51 21.42
CA ARG A 305 -8.13 7.90 22.83
C ARG A 305 -7.61 9.28 23.19
N VAL A 306 -6.38 9.58 22.80
CA VAL A 306 -5.66 10.80 23.23
C VAL A 306 -5.82 11.94 22.20
N GLY A 307 -6.08 11.57 20.95
CA GLY A 307 -6.16 12.51 19.83
C GLY A 307 -5.02 12.28 18.84
N ARG A 308 -5.11 12.95 17.71
CA ARG A 308 -4.18 12.82 16.57
C ARG A 308 -3.31 14.02 16.43
#